data_faa43b80f48a9860cf13e96cdbe5f9ef
#
_entry.id   faa43b80f48a9860cf13e96cdbe5f9ef
#
_cell.length_a   1.000
_cell.length_b   1.000
_cell.length_c   1.000
_cell.angle_alpha   90.00
_cell.angle_beta   90.00
_cell.angle_gamma   90.00
#
_symmetry.space_group_name_H-M   'P 1'
#
loop_
_entity.id
_entity.type
_entity.pdbx_description
1 polymer ?
#
loop_
_entity_poly.entity_id
_entity_poly.type
_entity_poly.pdbx_seq_one_letter_code
_entity_poly.pdbx_strand_id
1 'polypeptide(L)'
;MKYIRKNGIKDPGSAITHGIALILAVVGTLPLLLKAAREPDHLHVVAMAVFMLSMILLYLASTVYHTFDVNGKVNRRLKKFDHMMISVLIAGSYTPICLIALHGRTGIALCALVWAAAIGGILVKAFWINCPTVSYTHLTLPTNRE
;
A
#
# COMPACT_ATOMS: atom_id res chain seq x y z
N MET A 1 -20.66 -7.40 23.80
CA MET A 1 -19.48 -7.61 24.65
C MET A 1 -18.31 -6.79 24.10
N LYS A 2 -17.89 -5.72 24.77
CA LYS A 2 -16.67 -4.98 24.41
C LYS A 2 -15.46 -5.86 24.75
N TYR A 3 -14.80 -6.38 23.72
CA TYR A 3 -13.51 -7.02 23.91
C TYR A 3 -12.52 -5.95 24.40
N ILE A 4 -12.18 -5.96 25.68
CA ILE A 4 -11.16 -5.11 26.26
C ILE A 4 -9.82 -5.66 25.74
N ARG A 5 -9.21 -4.94 24.79
CA ARG A 5 -7.89 -5.28 24.27
C ARG A 5 -6.82 -5.10 25.34
N LYS A 6 -6.19 -6.20 25.72
CA LYS A 6 -5.19 -6.28 26.79
C LYS A 6 -3.89 -5.55 26.50
N ASN A 7 -3.60 -5.11 25.26
CA ASN A 7 -2.27 -4.58 24.87
C ASN A 7 -2.27 -3.30 24.02
N GLY A 8 -3.37 -2.57 23.87
CA GLY A 8 -3.37 -1.26 23.16
C GLY A 8 -3.10 -1.31 21.64
N ILE A 9 -2.63 -2.42 21.08
CA ILE A 9 -2.35 -2.62 19.65
C ILE A 9 -3.59 -3.20 18.98
N LYS A 10 -4.00 -2.58 17.85
CA LYS A 10 -5.23 -2.92 17.15
C LYS A 10 -5.20 -4.34 16.55
N ASP A 11 -4.12 -4.67 15.86
CA ASP A 11 -3.89 -5.97 15.24
C ASP A 11 -2.40 -6.32 15.32
N PRO A 12 -1.96 -7.03 16.38
CA PRO A 12 -0.55 -7.28 16.64
C PRO A 12 0.15 -8.07 15.53
N GLY A 13 -0.53 -9.05 14.93
CA GLY A 13 0.04 -9.87 13.86
C GLY A 13 0.43 -9.06 12.65
N SER A 14 -0.52 -8.29 12.11
CA SER A 14 -0.28 -7.41 10.95
C SER A 14 0.68 -6.26 11.30
N ALA A 15 0.58 -5.68 12.50
CA ALA A 15 1.48 -4.62 12.92
C ALA A 15 2.94 -5.07 12.94
N ILE A 16 3.23 -6.27 13.46
CA ILE A 16 4.58 -6.81 13.52
C ILE A 16 5.10 -7.18 12.13
N THR A 17 4.33 -7.91 11.33
CA THR A 17 4.77 -8.36 10.01
C THR A 17 5.03 -7.18 9.06
N HIS A 18 4.13 -6.18 9.05
CA HIS A 18 4.32 -4.97 8.23
C HIS A 18 5.42 -4.07 8.79
N GLY A 19 5.59 -4.01 10.11
CA GLY A 19 6.71 -3.31 10.73
C GLY A 19 8.07 -3.90 10.35
N ILE A 20 8.19 -5.23 10.35
CA ILE A 20 9.40 -5.93 9.87
C ILE A 20 9.62 -5.63 8.38
N ALA A 21 8.58 -5.72 7.55
CA ALA A 21 8.68 -5.41 6.14
C ALA A 21 9.10 -3.95 5.88
N LEU A 22 8.61 -2.99 6.70
CA LEU A 22 9.05 -1.60 6.66
C LEU A 22 10.55 -1.47 6.92
N ILE A 23 11.04 -2.09 7.98
CA ILE A 23 12.48 -2.06 8.32
C ILE A 23 13.32 -2.65 7.18
N LEU A 24 12.91 -3.80 6.64
CA LEU A 24 13.60 -4.44 5.52
C LEU A 24 13.58 -3.56 4.25
N ALA A 25 12.47 -2.89 3.98
CA ALA A 25 12.37 -1.96 2.86
C ALA A 25 13.32 -0.76 3.04
N VAL A 26 13.37 -0.16 4.22
CA VAL A 26 14.27 0.96 4.51
C VAL A 26 15.74 0.54 4.38
N VAL A 27 16.12 -0.57 5.02
CA VAL A 27 17.49 -1.10 4.97
C VAL A 27 17.88 -1.50 3.54
N GLY A 28 16.97 -2.16 2.81
CA GLY A 28 17.20 -2.60 1.43
C GLY A 28 17.27 -1.46 0.41
N THR A 29 16.78 -0.26 0.75
CA THR A 29 16.80 0.89 -0.16
C THR A 29 18.22 1.30 -0.53
N LEU A 30 19.11 1.41 0.45
CA LEU A 30 20.49 1.88 0.20
C LEU A 30 21.26 0.97 -0.75
N PRO A 31 21.40 -0.36 -0.50
CA PRO A 31 22.13 -1.24 -1.42
C PRO A 31 21.50 -1.31 -2.81
N LEU A 32 20.16 -1.24 -2.90
CA LEU A 32 19.47 -1.24 -4.18
C LEU A 32 19.77 0.02 -5.00
N LEU A 33 19.71 1.20 -4.37
CA LEU A 33 20.02 2.47 -5.05
C LEU A 33 21.50 2.57 -5.41
N LEU A 34 22.41 2.08 -4.56
CA LEU A 34 23.83 2.01 -4.88
C LEU A 34 24.13 1.10 -6.09
N LYS A 35 23.40 -0.01 -6.19
CA LYS A 35 23.49 -0.88 -7.37
C LYS A 35 22.94 -0.19 -8.60
N ALA A 36 21.78 0.44 -8.52
CA ALA A 36 21.18 1.19 -9.63
C ALA A 36 22.05 2.35 -10.09
N ALA A 37 22.77 3.01 -9.17
CA ALA A 37 23.68 4.12 -9.49
C ALA A 37 24.95 3.69 -10.25
N ARG A 38 25.25 2.39 -10.34
CA ARG A 38 26.34 1.86 -11.14
C ARG A 38 25.99 1.69 -12.62
N GLU A 39 24.70 1.71 -12.92
CA GLU A 39 24.22 1.67 -14.30
C GLU A 39 24.43 3.03 -14.98
N PRO A 40 24.79 3.06 -16.27
CA PRO A 40 25.09 4.29 -16.99
C PRO A 40 23.86 5.21 -17.17
N ASP A 41 22.66 4.65 -17.10
CA ASP A 41 21.41 5.40 -17.24
C ASP A 41 20.81 5.74 -15.87
N HIS A 42 20.66 7.03 -15.58
CA HIS A 42 20.04 7.53 -14.36
C HIS A 42 18.59 7.10 -14.17
N LEU A 43 17.91 6.63 -15.22
CA LEU A 43 16.56 6.06 -15.12
C LEU A 43 16.49 4.87 -14.16
N HIS A 44 17.57 4.09 -14.01
CA HIS A 44 17.65 3.00 -13.07
C HIS A 44 17.49 3.49 -11.63
N VAL A 45 18.18 4.55 -11.26
CA VAL A 45 18.10 5.13 -9.91
C VAL A 45 16.71 5.69 -9.66
N VAL A 46 16.14 6.43 -10.61
CA VAL A 46 14.82 7.02 -10.49
C VAL A 46 13.74 5.94 -10.34
N ALA A 47 13.77 4.93 -11.21
CA ALA A 47 12.79 3.84 -11.19
C ALA A 47 12.84 3.04 -9.88
N MET A 48 14.06 2.71 -9.41
CA MET A 48 14.23 1.99 -8.15
C MET A 48 13.87 2.85 -6.94
N ALA A 49 14.15 4.15 -6.96
CA ALA A 49 13.76 5.07 -5.90
C ALA A 49 12.22 5.18 -5.79
N VAL A 50 11.51 5.29 -6.91
CA VAL A 50 10.04 5.31 -6.93
C VAL A 50 9.47 4.01 -6.38
N PHE A 51 10.02 2.86 -6.77
CA PHE A 51 9.61 1.55 -6.25
C PHE A 51 9.81 1.45 -4.73
N MET A 52 11.02 1.76 -4.25
CA MET A 52 11.32 1.66 -2.81
C MET A 52 10.52 2.64 -1.98
N LEU A 53 10.33 3.88 -2.46
CA LEU A 53 9.50 4.87 -1.79
C LEU A 53 8.05 4.41 -1.67
N SER A 54 7.47 3.86 -2.74
CA SER A 54 6.11 3.34 -2.72
C SER A 54 5.95 2.16 -1.74
N MET A 55 6.95 1.29 -1.65
CA MET A 55 6.99 0.17 -0.70
C MET A 55 7.06 0.66 0.75
N ILE A 56 7.94 1.61 1.04
CA ILE A 56 8.09 2.21 2.37
C ILE A 56 6.78 2.90 2.79
N LEU A 57 6.16 3.67 1.89
CA LEU A 57 4.89 4.35 2.16
C LEU A 57 3.76 3.37 2.49
N LEU A 58 3.63 2.26 1.75
CA LEU A 58 2.63 1.24 2.04
C LEU A 58 2.87 0.61 3.41
N TYR A 59 4.08 0.10 3.67
CA TYR A 59 4.35 -0.59 4.94
C TYR A 59 4.28 0.35 6.13
N LEU A 60 4.66 1.62 5.97
CA LEU A 60 4.49 2.65 7.00
C LEU A 60 2.99 2.89 7.29
N ALA A 61 2.20 3.15 6.27
CA ALA A 61 0.76 3.39 6.40
C ALA A 61 0.05 2.19 7.06
N SER A 62 0.39 0.99 6.62
CA SER A 62 -0.18 -0.25 7.12
C SER A 62 0.24 -0.54 8.56
N THR A 63 1.52 -0.37 8.91
CA THR A 63 2.01 -0.52 10.29
C THR A 63 1.29 0.44 11.22
N VAL A 64 1.17 1.71 10.85
CA VAL A 64 0.46 2.73 11.63
C VAL A 64 -1.02 2.35 11.80
N TYR A 65 -1.70 1.93 10.74
CA TYR A 65 -3.10 1.55 10.78
C TYR A 65 -3.35 0.33 11.69
N HIS A 66 -2.47 -0.66 11.68
CA HIS A 66 -2.62 -1.90 12.48
C HIS A 66 -2.11 -1.74 13.92
N THR A 67 -1.24 -0.77 14.18
CA THR A 67 -0.72 -0.50 15.53
C THR A 67 -1.69 0.35 16.35
N PHE A 68 -2.18 1.47 15.79
CA PHE A 68 -2.91 2.46 16.57
C PHE A 68 -4.42 2.26 16.51
N ASP A 69 -5.05 2.24 17.70
CA ASP A 69 -6.50 2.27 17.88
C ASP A 69 -6.86 3.57 18.61
N VAL A 70 -7.09 4.66 17.84
CA VAL A 70 -7.29 6.00 18.42
C VAL A 70 -8.79 6.27 18.63
N ASN A 71 -9.52 6.49 17.55
CA ASN A 71 -10.98 6.67 17.54
C ASN A 71 -11.56 6.32 16.16
N GLY A 72 -12.87 6.14 16.08
CA GLY A 72 -13.53 5.68 14.86
C GLY A 72 -13.29 6.55 13.63
N LYS A 73 -13.14 7.88 13.79
CA LYS A 73 -12.87 8.79 12.66
C LYS A 73 -11.43 8.66 12.17
N VAL A 74 -10.47 8.63 13.10
CA VAL A 74 -9.03 8.48 12.77
C VAL A 74 -8.78 7.10 12.18
N ASN A 75 -9.29 6.03 12.81
CA ASN A 75 -9.13 4.67 12.32
C ASN A 75 -9.67 4.49 10.89
N ARG A 76 -10.78 5.16 10.56
CA ARG A 76 -11.34 5.15 9.20
C ARG A 76 -10.41 5.86 8.21
N ARG A 77 -9.80 6.98 8.60
CA ARG A 77 -8.83 7.70 7.76
C ARG A 77 -7.56 6.89 7.55
N LEU A 78 -7.02 6.28 8.61
CA LEU A 78 -5.83 5.42 8.53
C LEU A 78 -6.09 4.20 7.63
N LYS A 79 -7.23 3.52 7.80
CA LYS A 79 -7.65 2.42 6.92
C LYS A 79 -7.71 2.84 5.46
N LYS A 80 -8.28 4.02 5.20
CA LYS A 80 -8.40 4.58 3.86
C LYS A 80 -7.01 4.83 3.25
N PHE A 81 -6.13 5.46 4.02
CA PHE A 81 -4.78 5.78 3.58
C PHE A 81 -3.97 4.51 3.28
N ASP A 82 -4.01 3.51 4.16
CA ASP A 82 -3.42 2.18 3.95
C ASP A 82 -3.87 1.56 2.62
N HIS A 83 -5.19 1.55 2.37
CA HIS A 83 -5.73 0.99 1.12
C HIS A 83 -5.39 1.80 -0.13
N MET A 84 -5.17 3.11 0.00
CA MET A 84 -4.71 3.95 -1.11
C MET A 84 -3.25 3.66 -1.47
N MET A 85 -2.42 3.39 -0.47
CA MET A 85 -1.00 3.08 -0.68
C MET A 85 -0.78 1.76 -1.43
N ILE A 86 -1.73 0.84 -1.42
CA ILE A 86 -1.69 -0.37 -2.27
C ILE A 86 -1.64 0.03 -3.76
N SER A 87 -2.47 0.98 -4.19
CA SER A 87 -2.48 1.46 -5.58
C SER A 87 -1.14 2.15 -5.94
N VAL A 88 -0.56 2.89 -4.99
CA VAL A 88 0.76 3.53 -5.15
C VAL A 88 1.86 2.47 -5.28
N LEU A 89 1.84 1.40 -4.46
CA LEU A 89 2.83 0.33 -4.57
C LEU A 89 2.70 -0.43 -5.90
N ILE A 90 1.48 -0.70 -6.36
CA ILE A 90 1.28 -1.33 -7.67
C ILE A 90 1.93 -0.47 -8.76
N ALA A 91 1.62 0.82 -8.84
CA ALA A 91 2.23 1.70 -9.83
C ALA A 91 3.75 1.81 -9.66
N GLY A 92 4.23 1.91 -8.42
CA GLY A 92 5.65 1.96 -8.10
C GLY A 92 6.41 0.70 -8.52
N SER A 93 5.82 -0.49 -8.36
CA SER A 93 6.44 -1.75 -8.76
C SER A 93 6.48 -1.95 -10.30
N TYR A 94 5.51 -1.38 -11.01
CA TYR A 94 5.53 -1.37 -12.47
C TYR A 94 6.53 -0.36 -13.05
N THR A 95 6.91 0.67 -12.30
CA THR A 95 7.80 1.72 -12.77
C THR A 95 9.14 1.19 -13.29
N PRO A 96 9.91 0.35 -12.56
CA PRO A 96 11.14 -0.22 -13.10
C PRO A 96 10.90 -1.16 -14.28
N ILE A 97 9.82 -1.92 -14.30
CA ILE A 97 9.48 -2.78 -15.43
C ILE A 97 9.26 -1.95 -16.70
N CYS A 98 8.48 -0.87 -16.58
CA CYS A 98 8.16 0.01 -17.68
C CYS A 98 9.37 0.79 -18.19
N LEU A 99 10.16 1.37 -17.28
CA LEU A 99 11.24 2.29 -17.67
C LEU A 99 12.56 1.56 -18.00
N ILE A 100 12.82 0.41 -17.37
CA ILE A 100 14.07 -0.32 -17.55
C ILE A 100 13.88 -1.51 -18.51
N ALA A 101 12.91 -2.39 -18.27
CA ALA A 101 12.77 -3.61 -19.05
C ALA A 101 12.10 -3.39 -20.41
N LEU A 102 11.02 -2.60 -20.45
CA LEU A 102 10.26 -2.37 -21.69
C LEU A 102 10.85 -1.26 -22.57
N HIS A 103 11.61 -0.34 -22.00
CA HIS A 103 12.29 0.78 -22.70
C HIS A 103 11.42 1.53 -23.76
N GLY A 104 11.81 2.77 -24.06
CA GLY A 104 11.26 3.54 -25.17
C GLY A 104 9.80 3.97 -24.98
N ARG A 105 9.12 4.25 -26.08
CA ARG A 105 7.77 4.82 -26.11
C ARG A 105 6.73 3.91 -25.45
N THR A 106 6.82 2.60 -25.65
CA THR A 106 5.89 1.62 -25.09
C THR A 106 6.00 1.57 -23.56
N GLY A 107 7.22 1.55 -23.02
CA GLY A 107 7.43 1.57 -21.58
C GLY A 107 6.90 2.86 -20.94
N ILE A 108 7.17 4.01 -21.53
CA ILE A 108 6.64 5.31 -21.03
C ILE A 108 5.11 5.34 -21.07
N ALA A 109 4.51 4.91 -22.18
CA ALA A 109 3.05 4.88 -22.33
C ALA A 109 2.39 3.96 -21.28
N LEU A 110 2.94 2.76 -21.07
CA LEU A 110 2.45 1.83 -20.06
C LEU A 110 2.64 2.37 -18.64
N CYS A 111 3.77 2.99 -18.34
CA CYS A 111 4.02 3.64 -17.05
C CYS A 111 2.99 4.72 -16.77
N ALA A 112 2.73 5.59 -17.75
CA ALA A 112 1.71 6.63 -17.66
C ALA A 112 0.31 6.05 -17.43
N LEU A 113 -0.06 4.98 -18.12
CA LEU A 113 -1.34 4.29 -17.96
C LEU A 113 -1.51 3.71 -16.56
N VAL A 114 -0.49 3.02 -16.04
CA VAL A 114 -0.51 2.42 -14.70
C VAL A 114 -0.62 3.48 -13.61
N TRP A 115 0.13 4.57 -13.72
CA TRP A 115 0.03 5.69 -12.78
C TRP A 115 -1.32 6.40 -12.88
N ALA A 116 -1.87 6.60 -14.08
CA ALA A 116 -3.21 7.16 -14.27
C ALA A 116 -4.28 6.28 -13.61
N ALA A 117 -4.20 4.96 -13.79
CA ALA A 117 -5.10 4.01 -13.14
C ALA A 117 -4.97 4.03 -11.60
N ALA A 118 -3.75 4.12 -11.08
CA ALA A 118 -3.51 4.22 -9.64
C ALA A 118 -4.10 5.52 -9.06
N ILE A 119 -3.86 6.65 -9.71
CA ILE A 119 -4.43 7.96 -9.32
C ILE A 119 -5.95 7.91 -9.39
N GLY A 120 -6.53 7.37 -10.47
CA GLY A 120 -7.98 7.18 -10.60
C GLY A 120 -8.56 6.33 -9.45
N GLY A 121 -7.93 5.22 -9.10
CA GLY A 121 -8.31 4.37 -7.97
C GLY A 121 -8.21 5.09 -6.62
N ILE A 122 -7.18 5.92 -6.44
CA ILE A 122 -7.02 6.76 -5.25
C ILE A 122 -8.13 7.79 -5.16
N LEU A 123 -8.45 8.48 -6.25
CA LEU A 123 -9.51 9.49 -6.31
C LEU A 123 -10.88 8.86 -6.02
N VAL A 124 -11.19 7.73 -6.64
CA VAL A 124 -12.42 6.98 -6.34
C VAL A 124 -12.48 6.62 -4.86
N LYS A 125 -11.45 6.06 -4.27
CA LYS A 125 -11.39 5.75 -2.83
C LYS A 125 -11.43 7.01 -1.96
N ALA A 126 -10.87 8.13 -2.44
CA ALA A 126 -10.88 9.39 -1.72
C ALA A 126 -12.28 10.00 -1.64
N PHE A 127 -13.02 10.01 -2.73
CA PHE A 127 -14.31 10.68 -2.81
C PHE A 127 -15.51 9.76 -2.58
N TRP A 128 -15.40 8.45 -2.89
CA TRP A 128 -16.53 7.51 -2.85
C TRP A 128 -16.67 6.76 -1.51
N ILE A 129 -16.09 7.23 -0.44
CA ILE A 129 -16.15 6.54 0.87
C ILE A 129 -17.48 6.71 1.61
N ASN A 130 -18.46 7.32 1.01
CA ASN A 130 -19.84 7.28 1.49
C ASN A 130 -20.66 6.10 0.91
N CYS A 131 -20.07 5.26 0.05
CA CYS A 131 -20.73 4.01 -0.29
C CYS A 131 -20.77 3.14 0.97
N PRO A 132 -21.95 2.76 1.48
CA PRO A 132 -22.02 1.82 2.58
C PRO A 132 -21.23 0.59 2.13
N THR A 133 -20.28 0.19 2.94
CA THR A 133 -19.72 -1.16 2.84
C THR A 133 -20.92 -2.07 2.83
N VAL A 134 -21.25 -2.64 1.68
CA VAL A 134 -22.25 -3.68 1.62
C VAL A 134 -21.74 -4.72 2.58
N SER A 135 -22.37 -4.75 3.74
CA SER A 135 -22.07 -5.73 4.77
C SER A 135 -22.33 -7.09 4.15
N TYR A 136 -21.28 -7.82 3.83
CA TYR A 136 -21.36 -9.24 3.51
C TYR A 136 -21.82 -10.07 4.74
N THR A 137 -22.34 -9.41 5.78
CA THR A 137 -22.84 -10.02 6.99
C THR A 137 -24.26 -10.59 6.84
N HIS A 138 -24.89 -10.52 5.67
CA HIS A 138 -26.24 -11.05 5.46
C HIS A 138 -26.29 -12.36 4.67
N LEU A 139 -25.16 -13.06 4.53
CA LEU A 139 -25.13 -14.44 4.05
C LEU A 139 -24.79 -15.44 5.17
N THR A 140 -25.22 -15.15 6.39
CA THR A 140 -25.46 -16.22 7.34
C THR A 140 -26.86 -16.73 7.06
N LEU A 141 -26.93 -17.88 6.39
CA LEU A 141 -28.11 -18.71 6.31
C LEU A 141 -28.73 -18.83 7.72
N PRO A 142 -30.04 -18.69 7.85
CA PRO A 142 -30.69 -19.01 9.13
C PRO A 142 -30.46 -20.50 9.39
N THR A 143 -29.56 -20.79 10.31
CA THR A 143 -29.53 -22.12 10.89
C THR A 143 -30.83 -22.31 11.67
N ASN A 144 -31.72 -23.12 11.12
CA ASN A 144 -32.83 -23.68 11.86
C ASN A 144 -32.28 -24.23 13.17
N ARG A 145 -32.70 -23.61 14.26
CA ARG A 145 -32.72 -24.29 15.57
C ARG A 145 -34.12 -24.82 15.74
N GLU A 146 -34.28 -26.10 15.57
CA GLU A 146 -35.28 -26.86 16.29
C GLU A 146 -34.76 -27.18 17.69
#